data_16314ed04026e232ded380c1f5ccefa4
#
_entry.id   16314ed04026e232ded380c1f5ccefa4
#
_cell.length_a   1.000
_cell.length_b   1.000
_cell.length_c   1.000
_cell.angle_alpha   90.00
_cell.angle_beta   90.00
_cell.angle_gamma   90.00
#
_symmetry.space_group_name_H-M   'P 1'
#
loop_
_entity.id
_entity.type
_entity.pdbx_description
1 polymer ?
#
loop_
_entity_poly.entity_id
_entity_poly.type
_entity_poly.pdbx_seq_one_letter_code
_entity_poly.pdbx_strand_id
1 'polypeptide(L)'
;MKTGLILEGGAMRGLFTAGVLDVFMVNDICFDGAIGVSAGAAFGCNIKSKQIGRVLRYNMAYCRDKRHASIFSLLLTGNLFSTKFNYNMLPYHLDLWDSETFEKNPMEFYCVATDVKTARPVYHKCTDGTKNDLLWIQGSASMPMVSRCVKVDGYELLDGGISDSIPLRYFESIGYTKNVVVLTQPFGYRKQPYSSNMQKLMKVALAKYPLLLEKLLHRYEEYNACIDEILEKEAKGEIFVIRPPEALNIPSV
;
A
#
# COMPACT_ATOMS: atom_id res chain seq x y z
N MET A 1 14.57 12.16 17.99
CA MET A 1 13.56 12.61 17.02
C MET A 1 13.66 11.64 15.85
N LYS A 2 12.58 10.87 15.56
CA LYS A 2 12.62 9.88 14.50
C LYS A 2 12.10 10.48 13.17
N THR A 3 12.79 10.14 12.07
CA THR A 3 12.39 10.48 10.71
C THR A 3 11.55 9.37 10.10
N GLY A 4 10.41 9.70 9.54
CA GLY A 4 9.44 8.76 8.97
C GLY A 4 9.18 8.98 7.49
N LEU A 5 8.89 7.88 6.79
CA LEU A 5 8.48 7.88 5.39
C LEU A 5 7.12 7.24 5.27
N ILE A 6 6.11 8.00 4.83
CA ILE A 6 4.72 7.54 4.67
C ILE A 6 4.42 7.36 3.19
N LEU A 7 3.96 6.16 2.80
CA LEU A 7 3.77 5.75 1.42
C LEU A 7 2.30 5.46 1.16
N GLU A 8 1.64 6.37 0.43
CA GLU A 8 0.24 6.20 0.03
C GLU A 8 0.06 4.96 -0.86
N GLY A 9 -1.09 4.29 -0.72
CA GLY A 9 -1.54 3.28 -1.65
C GLY A 9 -2.06 3.88 -2.97
N GLY A 10 -1.96 3.13 -4.07
CA GLY A 10 -2.41 3.65 -5.36
C GLY A 10 -2.39 2.66 -6.51
N ALA A 11 -2.37 1.36 -6.23
CA ALA A 11 -2.20 0.32 -7.24
C ALA A 11 -1.00 0.64 -8.15
N MET A 12 -1.15 0.61 -9.48
CA MET A 12 -0.03 0.87 -10.41
C MET A 12 0.51 2.30 -10.34
N ARG A 13 -0.23 3.28 -9.79
CA ARG A 13 0.34 4.61 -9.52
C ARG A 13 1.48 4.59 -8.49
N GLY A 14 1.57 3.54 -7.68
CA GLY A 14 2.72 3.28 -6.80
C GLY A 14 4.07 3.16 -7.50
N LEU A 15 4.11 3.03 -8.85
CA LEU A 15 5.36 3.14 -9.62
C LEU A 15 6.01 4.52 -9.48
N PHE A 16 5.23 5.59 -9.28
CA PHE A 16 5.77 6.89 -8.91
C PHE A 16 6.50 6.81 -7.57
N THR A 17 5.86 6.22 -6.57
CA THR A 17 6.49 5.98 -5.26
C THR A 17 7.78 5.18 -5.41
N ALA A 18 7.78 4.10 -6.20
CA ALA A 18 8.97 3.29 -6.44
C ALA A 18 10.13 4.12 -7.02
N GLY A 19 9.84 5.00 -7.98
CA GLY A 19 10.84 5.92 -8.53
C GLY A 19 11.40 6.90 -7.49
N VAL A 20 10.55 7.45 -6.60
CA VAL A 20 10.99 8.29 -5.49
C VAL A 20 11.91 7.52 -4.54
N LEU A 21 11.56 6.27 -4.22
CA LEU A 21 12.37 5.42 -3.34
C LEU A 21 13.73 5.07 -3.97
N ASP A 22 13.76 4.80 -5.28
CA ASP A 22 15.01 4.56 -6.00
C ASP A 22 15.93 5.79 -5.95
N VAL A 23 15.37 6.99 -6.11
CA VAL A 23 16.13 8.25 -5.95
C VAL A 23 16.66 8.40 -4.52
N PHE A 24 15.86 8.08 -3.50
CA PHE A 24 16.33 8.13 -2.12
C PHE A 24 17.49 7.15 -1.89
N MET A 25 17.37 5.92 -2.37
CA MET A 25 18.43 4.91 -2.22
C MET A 25 19.72 5.28 -2.96
N VAL A 26 19.62 5.82 -4.18
CA VAL A 26 20.79 6.25 -4.97
C VAL A 26 21.53 7.43 -4.32
N ASN A 27 20.80 8.28 -3.59
CA ASN A 27 21.39 9.45 -2.92
C ASN A 27 21.61 9.25 -1.41
N ASP A 28 21.57 7.99 -0.92
CA ASP A 28 21.78 7.63 0.49
C ASP A 28 20.87 8.40 1.47
N ILE A 29 19.67 8.79 1.03
CA ILE A 29 18.65 9.41 1.89
C ILE A 29 17.99 8.32 2.73
N CYS A 30 18.23 8.37 4.03
CA CYS A 30 17.80 7.36 5.00
C CYS A 30 16.69 7.89 5.92
N PHE A 31 15.88 6.96 6.44
CA PHE A 31 14.80 7.20 7.40
C PHE A 31 14.92 6.20 8.55
N ASP A 32 14.46 6.59 9.74
CA ASP A 32 14.40 5.66 10.88
C ASP A 32 13.29 4.61 10.67
N GLY A 33 12.25 4.95 9.93
CA GLY A 33 11.21 4.01 9.57
C GLY A 33 10.36 4.45 8.39
N ALA A 34 9.66 3.48 7.79
CA ALA A 34 8.66 3.70 6.76
C ALA A 34 7.37 2.94 7.06
N ILE A 35 6.25 3.48 6.59
CA ILE A 35 4.96 2.84 6.64
C ILE A 35 4.27 2.94 5.26
N GLY A 36 3.80 1.81 4.76
CA GLY A 36 3.16 1.73 3.45
C GLY A 36 1.76 1.13 3.49
N VAL A 37 0.95 1.52 2.53
CA VAL A 37 -0.42 1.04 2.34
C VAL A 37 -0.56 0.49 0.93
N SER A 38 -1.10 -0.73 0.76
CA SER A 38 -1.36 -1.30 -0.57
C SER A 38 -0.08 -1.34 -1.43
N ALA A 39 -0.08 -0.69 -2.59
CA ALA A 39 1.13 -0.54 -3.41
C ALA A 39 2.26 0.17 -2.66
N GLY A 40 1.96 1.11 -1.75
CA GLY A 40 2.95 1.74 -0.88
C GLY A 40 3.63 0.74 0.06
N ALA A 41 2.95 -0.33 0.48
CA ALA A 41 3.57 -1.43 1.23
C ALA A 41 4.33 -2.40 0.30
N ALA A 42 3.69 -2.86 -0.79
CA ALA A 42 4.24 -3.86 -1.70
C ALA A 42 5.48 -3.37 -2.48
N PHE A 43 5.53 -2.09 -2.81
CA PHE A 43 6.67 -1.47 -3.48
C PHE A 43 7.63 -0.85 -2.46
N GLY A 44 7.07 -0.25 -1.40
CA GLY A 44 7.82 0.43 -0.36
C GLY A 44 8.79 -0.46 0.42
N CYS A 45 8.46 -1.74 0.62
CA CYS A 45 9.34 -2.67 1.33
C CYS A 45 10.75 -2.78 0.70
N ASN A 46 10.89 -2.45 -0.59
CA ASN A 46 12.18 -2.50 -1.30
C ASN A 46 13.18 -1.43 -0.83
N ILE A 47 12.76 -0.35 -0.16
CA ILE A 47 13.71 0.61 0.44
C ILE A 47 14.47 -0.01 1.61
N LYS A 48 13.78 -0.83 2.44
CA LYS A 48 14.42 -1.52 3.56
C LYS A 48 15.35 -2.64 3.08
N SER A 49 15.02 -3.35 1.98
CA SER A 49 15.90 -4.34 1.35
C SER A 49 16.96 -3.73 0.42
N LYS A 50 16.97 -2.38 0.27
CA LYS A 50 17.93 -1.66 -0.60
C LYS A 50 17.96 -2.15 -2.04
N GLN A 51 16.83 -2.61 -2.57
CA GLN A 51 16.75 -3.17 -3.92
C GLN A 51 16.33 -2.13 -4.97
N ILE A 52 17.28 -1.28 -5.37
CA ILE A 52 17.11 -0.23 -6.37
C ILE A 52 16.60 -0.82 -7.70
N GLY A 53 15.59 -0.19 -8.30
CA GLY A 53 15.01 -0.56 -9.58
C GLY A 53 14.24 -1.87 -9.61
N ARG A 54 14.17 -2.62 -8.50
CA ARG A 54 13.50 -3.92 -8.45
C ARG A 54 12.02 -3.82 -8.83
N VAL A 55 11.32 -2.84 -8.25
CA VAL A 55 9.89 -2.65 -8.52
C VAL A 55 9.63 -2.39 -10.00
N LEU A 56 10.40 -1.48 -10.62
CA LEU A 56 10.27 -1.18 -12.04
C LEU A 56 10.61 -2.40 -12.90
N ARG A 57 11.69 -3.09 -12.57
CA ARG A 57 12.20 -4.25 -13.32
C ARG A 57 11.16 -5.36 -13.44
N TYR A 58 10.58 -5.82 -12.32
CA TYR A 58 9.60 -6.90 -12.39
C TYR A 58 8.25 -6.43 -12.96
N ASN A 59 7.82 -5.19 -12.72
CA ASN A 59 6.61 -4.69 -13.34
C ASN A 59 6.76 -4.61 -14.86
N MET A 60 7.86 -4.09 -15.39
CA MET A 60 8.12 -4.07 -16.84
C MET A 60 8.20 -5.47 -17.44
N ALA A 61 8.84 -6.42 -16.74
CA ALA A 61 8.97 -7.79 -17.22
C ALA A 61 7.63 -8.53 -17.27
N TYR A 62 6.72 -8.27 -16.32
CA TYR A 62 5.53 -9.11 -16.12
C TYR A 62 4.20 -8.37 -16.24
N CYS A 63 4.15 -7.07 -16.58
CA CYS A 63 2.88 -6.31 -16.70
C CYS A 63 1.91 -6.90 -17.74
N ARG A 64 2.41 -7.62 -18.76
CA ARG A 64 1.61 -8.30 -19.78
C ARG A 64 1.46 -9.80 -19.55
N ASP A 65 2.06 -10.33 -18.49
CA ASP A 65 1.99 -11.76 -18.19
C ASP A 65 0.67 -12.09 -17.49
N LYS A 66 -0.12 -12.97 -18.12
CA LYS A 66 -1.41 -13.42 -17.57
C LYS A 66 -1.27 -14.14 -16.22
N ARG A 67 -0.06 -14.57 -15.87
CA ARG A 67 0.25 -15.16 -14.57
C ARG A 67 0.35 -14.09 -13.48
N HIS A 68 0.72 -12.84 -13.84
CA HIS A 68 0.80 -11.70 -12.93
C HIS A 68 -0.60 -11.20 -12.54
N ALA A 69 -1.43 -10.86 -13.55
CA ALA A 69 -2.80 -10.39 -13.35
C ALA A 69 -3.70 -10.81 -14.53
N SER A 70 -4.87 -11.35 -14.26
CA SER A 70 -5.84 -11.67 -15.30
C SER A 70 -7.25 -11.88 -14.76
N ILE A 71 -8.26 -11.61 -15.61
CA ILE A 71 -9.67 -11.93 -15.33
C ILE A 71 -9.83 -13.44 -15.09
N PHE A 72 -9.05 -14.27 -15.78
CA PHE A 72 -9.07 -15.71 -15.60
C PHE A 72 -8.58 -16.10 -14.19
N SER A 73 -7.54 -15.45 -13.68
CA SER A 73 -7.11 -15.61 -12.28
C SER A 73 -8.21 -15.22 -11.31
N LEU A 74 -8.90 -14.10 -11.56
CA LEU A 74 -10.02 -13.66 -10.73
C LEU A 74 -11.15 -14.70 -10.69
N LEU A 75 -11.54 -15.25 -11.83
CA LEU A 75 -12.61 -16.24 -11.91
C LEU A 75 -12.25 -17.57 -11.24
N LEU A 76 -11.01 -18.05 -11.39
CA LEU A 76 -10.57 -19.33 -10.81
C LEU A 76 -10.20 -19.23 -9.33
N THR A 77 -9.54 -18.16 -8.93
CA THR A 77 -8.95 -18.06 -7.59
C THR A 77 -9.64 -17.03 -6.70
N GLY A 78 -10.45 -16.14 -7.26
CA GLY A 78 -11.01 -14.98 -6.57
C GLY A 78 -10.00 -13.82 -6.41
N ASN A 79 -8.84 -13.88 -7.10
CA ASN A 79 -7.82 -12.85 -7.06
C ASN A 79 -7.47 -12.41 -8.49
N LEU A 80 -7.61 -11.12 -8.77
CA LEU A 80 -7.21 -10.53 -10.04
C LEU A 80 -5.69 -10.62 -10.23
N PHE A 81 -4.94 -10.22 -9.20
CA PHE A 81 -3.50 -10.44 -9.11
C PHE A 81 -3.24 -11.82 -8.52
N SER A 82 -2.54 -12.67 -9.25
CA SER A 82 -2.23 -14.02 -8.79
C SER A 82 -1.32 -14.00 -7.56
N THR A 83 -1.84 -14.43 -6.42
CA THR A 83 -1.08 -14.48 -5.17
C THR A 83 0.10 -15.44 -5.26
N LYS A 84 -0.08 -16.60 -5.93
CA LYS A 84 1.00 -17.56 -6.16
C LYS A 84 2.12 -16.95 -7.00
N PHE A 85 1.80 -16.17 -8.02
CA PHE A 85 2.82 -15.54 -8.86
C PHE A 85 3.52 -14.41 -8.11
N ASN A 86 2.76 -13.44 -7.57
CA ASN A 86 3.30 -12.19 -7.04
C ASN A 86 3.97 -12.32 -5.67
N TYR A 87 3.50 -13.25 -4.83
CA TYR A 87 4.01 -13.41 -3.46
C TYR A 87 4.74 -14.75 -3.22
N ASN A 88 4.92 -15.57 -4.27
CA ASN A 88 5.71 -16.79 -4.19
C ASN A 88 6.70 -16.89 -5.36
N MET A 89 6.20 -17.02 -6.62
CA MET A 89 7.11 -17.19 -7.77
C MET A 89 8.04 -15.99 -7.95
N LEU A 90 7.51 -14.78 -7.89
CA LEU A 90 8.28 -13.55 -8.12
C LEU A 90 9.39 -13.38 -7.07
N PRO A 91 9.10 -13.32 -5.76
CA PRO A 91 10.12 -13.01 -4.75
C PRO A 91 11.13 -14.13 -4.52
N TYR A 92 10.78 -15.38 -4.83
CA TYR A 92 11.67 -16.51 -4.53
C TYR A 92 12.35 -17.15 -5.76
N HIS A 93 11.90 -16.82 -7.01
CA HIS A 93 12.42 -17.51 -8.19
C HIS A 93 12.69 -16.59 -9.40
N LEU A 94 11.98 -15.47 -9.55
CA LEU A 94 12.05 -14.67 -10.77
C LEU A 94 12.80 -13.36 -10.58
N ASP A 95 12.53 -12.64 -9.50
CA ASP A 95 13.23 -11.42 -9.12
C ASP A 95 13.39 -11.45 -7.58
N LEU A 96 14.50 -12.03 -7.16
CA LEU A 96 14.72 -12.46 -5.78
C LEU A 96 14.52 -11.31 -4.80
N TRP A 97 13.77 -11.59 -3.75
CA TRP A 97 13.59 -10.74 -2.61
C TRP A 97 14.76 -10.90 -1.64
N ASP A 98 15.42 -9.82 -1.30
CA ASP A 98 16.54 -9.81 -0.35
C ASP A 98 16.02 -9.65 1.09
N SER A 99 15.56 -10.76 1.66
CA SER A 99 15.11 -10.80 3.05
C SER A 99 16.26 -10.62 4.04
N GLU A 100 17.48 -11.00 3.70
CA GLU A 100 18.64 -10.86 4.57
C GLU A 100 18.99 -9.37 4.77
N THR A 101 19.07 -8.60 3.69
CA THR A 101 19.27 -7.15 3.78
C THR A 101 18.08 -6.48 4.48
N PHE A 102 16.84 -6.94 4.19
CA PHE A 102 15.66 -6.42 4.87
C PHE A 102 15.73 -6.61 6.38
N GLU A 103 16.05 -7.80 6.86
CA GLU A 103 16.18 -8.10 8.29
C GLU A 103 17.29 -7.28 8.96
N LYS A 104 18.49 -7.23 8.36
CA LYS A 104 19.66 -6.55 8.93
C LYS A 104 19.57 -5.03 8.91
N ASN A 105 18.77 -4.45 8.05
CA ASN A 105 18.61 -3.01 7.97
C ASN A 105 17.89 -2.47 9.22
N PRO A 106 18.48 -1.53 9.97
CA PRO A 106 17.91 -1.00 11.20
C PRO A 106 16.62 -0.17 10.99
N MET A 107 16.33 0.24 9.77
CA MET A 107 15.10 0.93 9.41
C MET A 107 13.88 0.08 9.79
N GLU A 108 12.92 0.65 10.52
CA GLU A 108 11.66 -0.02 10.80
C GLU A 108 10.74 0.05 9.57
N PHE A 109 10.05 -1.04 9.24
CA PHE A 109 9.07 -1.05 8.15
C PHE A 109 7.72 -1.54 8.64
N TYR A 110 6.67 -0.77 8.35
CA TYR A 110 5.30 -1.09 8.72
C TYR A 110 4.43 -1.20 7.47
N CYS A 111 3.44 -2.10 7.50
CA CYS A 111 2.37 -2.12 6.52
C CYS A 111 1.00 -2.00 7.20
N VAL A 112 0.07 -1.38 6.51
CA VAL A 112 -1.30 -1.20 6.98
C VAL A 112 -2.23 -2.14 6.23
N ALA A 113 -3.03 -2.91 6.95
CA ALA A 113 -4.12 -3.70 6.39
C ALA A 113 -5.43 -3.38 7.13
N THR A 114 -6.57 -3.73 6.55
CA THR A 114 -7.88 -3.58 7.20
C THR A 114 -8.37 -4.94 7.66
N ASP A 115 -8.66 -5.09 8.95
CA ASP A 115 -9.37 -6.27 9.46
C ASP A 115 -10.84 -6.23 9.01
N VAL A 116 -11.28 -7.25 8.27
CA VAL A 116 -12.63 -7.26 7.68
C VAL A 116 -13.74 -7.36 8.71
N LYS A 117 -13.45 -7.89 9.92
CA LYS A 117 -14.44 -8.08 10.98
C LYS A 117 -14.78 -6.78 11.70
N THR A 118 -13.76 -5.97 11.94
CA THR A 118 -13.87 -4.72 12.69
C THR A 118 -13.88 -3.48 11.80
N ALA A 119 -13.49 -3.63 10.53
CA ALA A 119 -13.23 -2.55 9.57
C ALA A 119 -12.20 -1.51 10.06
N ARG A 120 -11.35 -1.90 11.02
CA ARG A 120 -10.30 -1.06 11.59
C ARG A 120 -8.95 -1.32 10.92
N PRO A 121 -8.07 -0.31 10.87
CA PRO A 121 -6.70 -0.52 10.43
C PRO A 121 -5.93 -1.39 11.43
N VAL A 122 -5.10 -2.28 10.90
CA VAL A 122 -4.11 -3.04 11.64
C VAL A 122 -2.75 -2.65 11.08
N TYR A 123 -1.88 -2.21 11.97
CA TYR A 123 -0.52 -1.77 11.65
C TYR A 123 0.44 -2.88 12.04
N HIS A 124 1.04 -3.53 11.04
CA HIS A 124 1.98 -4.61 11.26
C HIS A 124 3.42 -4.12 11.04
N LYS A 125 4.28 -4.35 12.03
CA LYS A 125 5.71 -4.11 11.91
C LYS A 125 6.36 -5.33 11.26
N CYS A 126 6.83 -5.18 10.03
CA CYS A 126 7.57 -6.21 9.32
C CYS A 126 8.98 -6.34 9.90
N THR A 127 9.41 -7.55 10.20
CA THR A 127 10.65 -7.81 10.93
C THR A 127 11.74 -8.40 10.06
N ASP A 128 11.50 -9.53 9.43
CA ASP A 128 12.48 -10.35 8.74
C ASP A 128 12.25 -10.49 7.23
N GLY A 129 11.13 -9.94 6.72
CA GLY A 129 10.75 -10.05 5.32
C GLY A 129 10.43 -11.47 4.85
N THR A 130 10.19 -12.39 5.79
CA THR A 130 9.84 -13.78 5.46
C THR A 130 8.40 -13.92 4.97
N LYS A 131 7.95 -15.16 4.81
CA LYS A 131 6.61 -15.49 4.33
C LYS A 131 5.49 -14.83 5.15
N ASN A 132 5.66 -14.65 6.46
CA ASN A 132 4.66 -14.01 7.31
C ASN A 132 4.51 -12.52 6.98
N ASP A 133 5.62 -11.78 6.90
CA ASP A 133 5.61 -10.37 6.50
C ASP A 133 5.05 -10.19 5.08
N LEU A 134 5.40 -11.10 4.15
CA LEU A 134 4.84 -11.08 2.79
C LEU A 134 3.31 -11.32 2.77
N LEU A 135 2.76 -12.12 3.69
CA LEU A 135 1.30 -12.28 3.84
C LEU A 135 0.65 -10.99 4.35
N TRP A 136 1.28 -10.28 5.28
CA TRP A 136 0.81 -8.97 5.74
C TRP A 136 0.84 -7.93 4.62
N ILE A 137 1.92 -7.86 3.85
CA ILE A 137 2.04 -6.99 2.66
C ILE A 137 0.98 -7.37 1.61
N GLN A 138 0.75 -8.67 1.39
CA GLN A 138 -0.32 -9.15 0.52
C GLN A 138 -1.70 -8.70 1.03
N GLY A 139 -1.96 -8.82 2.33
CA GLY A 139 -3.20 -8.34 2.97
C GLY A 139 -3.40 -6.85 2.73
N SER A 140 -2.35 -6.06 2.96
CA SER A 140 -2.31 -4.62 2.69
C SER A 140 -2.69 -4.25 1.25
N ALA A 141 -2.37 -5.10 0.27
CA ALA A 141 -2.62 -4.88 -1.16
C ALA A 141 -3.83 -5.66 -1.71
N SER A 142 -4.63 -6.31 -0.85
CA SER A 142 -5.79 -7.11 -1.26
C SER A 142 -7.05 -6.27 -1.37
N MET A 143 -7.32 -5.74 -2.55
CA MET A 143 -8.50 -4.89 -2.81
C MET A 143 -9.81 -5.69 -2.72
N PRO A 144 -10.86 -5.15 -2.07
CA PRO A 144 -12.17 -5.80 -2.01
C PRO A 144 -12.75 -6.03 -3.42
N MET A 145 -13.54 -7.10 -3.57
CA MET A 145 -14.19 -7.58 -4.80
C MET A 145 -13.25 -8.14 -5.88
N VAL A 146 -11.96 -7.79 -5.85
CA VAL A 146 -10.96 -8.30 -6.82
C VAL A 146 -9.86 -9.12 -6.15
N SER A 147 -9.95 -9.32 -4.83
CA SER A 147 -9.07 -10.18 -4.04
C SER A 147 -9.84 -10.88 -2.94
N ARG A 148 -9.38 -12.06 -2.56
CA ARG A 148 -9.83 -12.74 -1.32
C ARG A 148 -9.17 -12.12 -0.11
N CYS A 149 -9.84 -12.21 1.05
CA CYS A 149 -9.21 -11.87 2.32
C CYS A 149 -7.98 -12.75 2.58
N VAL A 150 -6.93 -12.13 3.07
CA VAL A 150 -5.71 -12.81 3.49
C VAL A 150 -5.83 -13.17 4.97
N LYS A 151 -5.58 -14.43 5.31
CA LYS A 151 -5.60 -14.91 6.69
C LYS A 151 -4.18 -15.00 7.21
N VAL A 152 -3.87 -14.24 8.25
CA VAL A 152 -2.57 -14.22 8.91
C VAL A 152 -2.74 -13.80 10.36
N ASP A 153 -2.04 -14.46 11.28
CA ASP A 153 -1.98 -14.16 12.72
C ASP A 153 -3.38 -13.97 13.38
N GLY A 154 -4.38 -14.75 12.94
CA GLY A 154 -5.75 -14.69 13.44
C GLY A 154 -6.63 -13.60 12.82
N TYR A 155 -6.08 -12.74 11.97
CA TYR A 155 -6.81 -11.72 11.23
C TYR A 155 -7.32 -12.24 9.88
N GLU A 156 -8.37 -11.61 9.40
CA GLU A 156 -8.83 -11.68 8.01
C GLU A 156 -8.67 -10.28 7.40
N LEU A 157 -7.72 -10.13 6.47
CA LEU A 157 -7.23 -8.83 6.01
C LEU A 157 -7.66 -8.52 4.58
N LEU A 158 -7.96 -7.25 4.35
CA LEU A 158 -8.07 -6.61 3.04
C LEU A 158 -7.22 -5.33 3.01
N ASP A 159 -7.23 -4.65 1.86
CA ASP A 159 -6.42 -3.45 1.57
C ASP A 159 -6.49 -2.40 2.68
N GLY A 160 -5.32 -1.96 3.14
CA GLY A 160 -5.20 -0.99 4.21
C GLY A 160 -5.83 0.36 3.87
N GLY A 161 -5.84 0.72 2.59
CA GLY A 161 -6.45 1.97 2.13
C GLY A 161 -7.98 2.02 2.28
N ILE A 162 -8.64 0.96 2.78
CA ILE A 162 -10.04 1.00 3.18
C ILE A 162 -10.21 1.80 4.48
N SER A 163 -9.32 1.56 5.45
CA SER A 163 -9.43 2.10 6.80
C SER A 163 -8.45 3.22 7.12
N ASP A 164 -7.25 3.20 6.50
CA ASP A 164 -6.26 4.26 6.61
C ASP A 164 -5.40 4.31 5.32
N SER A 165 -5.71 5.26 4.46
CA SER A 165 -5.04 5.37 3.15
C SER A 165 -3.66 6.03 3.21
N ILE A 166 -3.41 6.88 4.23
CA ILE A 166 -2.17 7.65 4.43
C ILE A 166 -1.90 7.72 5.94
N PRO A 167 -1.18 6.76 6.53
CA PRO A 167 -1.10 6.53 7.98
C PRO A 167 -0.18 7.52 8.71
N LEU A 168 -0.27 8.83 8.40
CA LEU A 168 0.52 9.88 9.02
C LEU A 168 0.26 9.97 10.53
N ARG A 169 -1.02 10.01 10.94
CA ARG A 169 -1.41 10.12 12.35
C ARG A 169 -0.89 8.97 13.19
N TYR A 170 -0.98 7.74 12.64
CA TYR A 170 -0.43 6.57 13.33
C TYR A 170 1.08 6.70 13.50
N PHE A 171 1.79 7.09 12.44
CA PHE A 171 3.24 7.17 12.46
C PHE A 171 3.74 8.24 13.42
N GLU A 172 3.05 9.39 13.49
CA GLU A 172 3.28 10.43 14.49
C GLU A 172 3.05 9.90 15.91
N SER A 173 1.97 9.13 16.12
CA SER A 173 1.61 8.60 17.44
C SER A 173 2.63 7.63 18.03
N ILE A 174 3.43 6.97 17.18
CA ILE A 174 4.51 6.07 17.59
C ILE A 174 5.90 6.72 17.55
N GLY A 175 5.95 8.08 17.46
CA GLY A 175 7.15 8.86 17.70
C GLY A 175 7.94 9.28 16.46
N TYR A 176 7.42 9.10 15.24
CA TYR A 176 8.00 9.65 14.02
C TYR A 176 7.55 11.11 13.85
N THR A 177 8.40 12.03 14.24
CA THR A 177 8.06 13.47 14.36
C THR A 177 8.53 14.32 13.18
N LYS A 178 9.37 13.78 12.30
CA LYS A 178 9.78 14.39 11.03
C LYS A 178 9.43 13.46 9.89
N ASN A 179 8.40 13.81 9.13
CA ASN A 179 7.83 12.91 8.16
C ASN A 179 7.93 13.42 6.72
N VAL A 180 8.28 12.51 5.81
CA VAL A 180 8.11 12.66 4.36
C VAL A 180 6.90 11.83 3.94
N VAL A 181 5.96 12.45 3.26
CA VAL A 181 4.75 11.80 2.74
C VAL A 181 4.84 11.71 1.23
N VAL A 182 4.82 10.50 0.68
CA VAL A 182 4.78 10.26 -0.77
C VAL A 182 3.36 9.92 -1.19
N LEU A 183 2.74 10.83 -1.93
CA LEU A 183 1.39 10.68 -2.47
C LEU A 183 1.44 10.14 -3.92
N THR A 184 0.40 9.45 -4.32
CA THR A 184 0.23 8.90 -5.68
C THR A 184 -0.76 9.71 -6.52
N GLN A 185 -1.28 10.79 -5.95
CA GLN A 185 -2.21 11.71 -6.59
C GLN A 185 -1.65 13.14 -6.60
N PRO A 186 -1.96 13.95 -7.63
CA PRO A 186 -1.47 15.31 -7.74
C PRO A 186 -2.13 16.26 -6.73
N PHE A 187 -1.58 17.46 -6.63
CA PHE A 187 -2.19 18.53 -5.86
C PHE A 187 -3.63 18.81 -6.32
N GLY A 188 -4.52 19.05 -5.38
CA GLY A 188 -5.94 19.34 -5.65
C GLY A 188 -6.81 18.11 -5.89
N TYR A 189 -6.24 16.89 -5.97
CA TYR A 189 -7.05 15.69 -6.07
C TYR A 189 -7.96 15.51 -4.86
N ARG A 190 -9.22 15.14 -5.10
CA ARG A 190 -10.19 14.74 -4.09
C ARG A 190 -10.88 13.45 -4.50
N LYS A 191 -10.92 12.51 -3.56
CA LYS A 191 -11.61 11.23 -3.78
C LYS A 191 -13.12 11.49 -3.85
N GLN A 192 -13.78 10.84 -4.80
CA GLN A 192 -15.22 10.94 -4.99
C GLN A 192 -15.93 9.73 -4.37
N PRO A 193 -17.21 9.87 -3.97
CA PRO A 193 -18.03 8.73 -3.57
C PRO A 193 -18.16 7.73 -4.73
N TYR A 194 -18.35 6.47 -4.39
CA TYR A 194 -18.63 5.45 -5.41
C TYR A 194 -19.94 5.74 -6.12
N SER A 195 -20.00 5.42 -7.44
CA SER A 195 -21.24 5.52 -8.22
C SER A 195 -22.34 4.64 -7.61
N SER A 196 -23.62 5.00 -7.83
CA SER A 196 -24.76 4.25 -7.31
C SER A 196 -24.74 2.77 -7.71
N ASN A 197 -24.31 2.46 -8.94
CA ASN A 197 -24.18 1.07 -9.40
C ASN A 197 -23.09 0.32 -8.64
N MET A 198 -21.94 0.96 -8.41
CA MET A 198 -20.87 0.37 -7.61
C MET A 198 -21.30 0.13 -6.17
N GLN A 199 -22.01 1.09 -5.56
CA GLN A 199 -22.55 0.93 -4.19
C GLN A 199 -23.52 -0.26 -4.09
N LYS A 200 -24.39 -0.47 -5.11
CA LYS A 200 -25.30 -1.64 -5.15
C LYS A 200 -24.51 -2.94 -5.24
N LEU A 201 -23.49 -3.00 -6.10
CA LEU A 201 -22.61 -4.17 -6.21
C LEU A 201 -21.88 -4.46 -4.90
N MET A 202 -21.32 -3.43 -4.25
CA MET A 202 -20.64 -3.56 -2.96
C MET A 202 -21.58 -4.06 -1.87
N LYS A 203 -22.83 -3.60 -1.82
CA LYS A 203 -23.84 -4.07 -0.86
C LYS A 203 -24.08 -5.57 -0.97
N VAL A 204 -24.11 -6.10 -2.20
CA VAL A 204 -24.28 -7.55 -2.43
C VAL A 204 -22.99 -8.30 -2.09
N ALA A 205 -21.85 -7.86 -2.60
CA ALA A 205 -20.57 -8.54 -2.43
C ALA A 205 -20.09 -8.56 -0.96
N LEU A 206 -20.38 -7.51 -0.20
CA LEU A 206 -19.93 -7.32 1.18
C LEU A 206 -21.06 -7.48 2.22
N ALA A 207 -22.17 -8.13 1.86
CA ALA A 207 -23.31 -8.32 2.75
C ALA A 207 -22.95 -9.01 4.09
N LYS A 208 -21.89 -9.83 4.10
CA LYS A 208 -21.37 -10.50 5.31
C LYS A 208 -20.52 -9.57 6.20
N TYR A 209 -20.12 -8.42 5.71
CA TYR A 209 -19.20 -7.49 6.38
C TYR A 209 -19.79 -6.06 6.40
N PRO A 210 -20.88 -5.82 7.16
CA PRO A 210 -21.59 -4.53 7.12
C PRO A 210 -20.71 -3.36 7.56
N LEU A 211 -19.85 -3.53 8.56
CA LEU A 211 -18.91 -2.49 9.01
C LEU A 211 -17.90 -2.12 7.90
N LEU A 212 -17.38 -3.13 7.20
CA LEU A 212 -16.46 -2.91 6.08
C LEU A 212 -17.14 -2.17 4.93
N LEU A 213 -18.40 -2.52 4.64
CA LEU A 213 -19.20 -1.83 3.61
C LEU A 213 -19.40 -0.36 3.98
N GLU A 214 -19.79 -0.06 5.21
CA GLU A 214 -19.94 1.30 5.72
C GLU A 214 -18.65 2.09 5.59
N LYS A 215 -17.54 1.52 6.06
CA LYS A 215 -16.21 2.11 5.95
C LYS A 215 -15.83 2.45 4.50
N LEU A 216 -16.08 1.53 3.57
CA LEU A 216 -15.82 1.75 2.15
C LEU A 216 -16.68 2.87 1.56
N LEU A 217 -17.96 2.96 1.92
CA LEU A 217 -18.86 4.00 1.42
C LEU A 217 -18.44 5.41 1.87
N HIS A 218 -17.87 5.55 3.06
CA HIS A 218 -17.39 6.82 3.63
C HIS A 218 -15.89 7.06 3.46
N ARG A 219 -15.18 6.15 2.80
CA ARG A 219 -13.74 6.24 2.57
C ARG A 219 -13.30 7.57 1.92
N TYR A 220 -14.12 8.13 1.04
CA TYR A 220 -13.79 9.38 0.35
C TYR A 220 -13.74 10.57 1.32
N GLU A 221 -14.60 10.61 2.32
CA GLU A 221 -14.62 11.67 3.35
C GLU A 221 -13.34 11.61 4.19
N GLU A 222 -13.02 10.43 4.71
CA GLU A 222 -11.83 10.23 5.55
C GLU A 222 -10.53 10.52 4.78
N TYR A 223 -10.45 10.07 3.53
CA TYR A 223 -9.31 10.37 2.66
C TYR A 223 -9.14 11.86 2.45
N ASN A 224 -10.22 12.56 2.11
CA ASN A 224 -10.19 14.01 1.86
C ASN A 224 -9.84 14.80 3.11
N ALA A 225 -10.36 14.40 4.27
CA ALA A 225 -9.98 15.02 5.56
C ALA A 225 -8.50 14.79 5.90
N CYS A 226 -7.95 13.60 5.59
CA CYS A 226 -6.52 13.34 5.75
C CYS A 226 -5.67 14.21 4.81
N ILE A 227 -6.11 14.41 3.57
CA ILE A 227 -5.42 15.31 2.62
C ILE A 227 -5.46 16.76 3.12
N ASP A 228 -6.57 17.22 3.70
CA ASP A 228 -6.66 18.58 4.27
C ASP A 228 -5.65 18.75 5.41
N GLU A 229 -5.52 17.78 6.31
CA GLU A 229 -4.52 17.80 7.37
C GLU A 229 -3.08 17.80 6.82
N ILE A 230 -2.80 16.99 5.81
CA ILE A 230 -1.49 16.94 5.15
C ILE A 230 -1.14 18.30 4.54
N LEU A 231 -2.08 18.94 3.85
CA LEU A 231 -1.87 20.26 3.26
C LEU A 231 -1.61 21.35 4.33
N GLU A 232 -2.33 21.28 5.45
CA GLU A 232 -2.11 22.20 6.57
C GLU A 232 -0.72 22.02 7.19
N LYS A 233 -0.30 20.77 7.45
CA LYS A 233 1.03 20.46 8.01
C LYS A 233 2.16 20.81 7.03
N GLU A 234 1.96 20.56 5.74
CA GLU A 234 2.90 20.96 4.69
C GLU A 234 3.10 22.48 4.66
N ALA A 235 2.00 23.23 4.69
CA ALA A 235 2.03 24.71 4.69
C ALA A 235 2.75 25.28 5.93
N LYS A 236 2.69 24.58 7.08
CA LYS A 236 3.41 24.94 8.31
C LYS A 236 4.87 24.47 8.31
N GLY A 237 5.32 23.70 7.31
CA GLY A 237 6.66 23.11 7.27
C GLY A 237 6.89 21.97 8.28
N GLU A 238 5.82 21.37 8.81
CA GLU A 238 5.89 20.26 9.77
C GLU A 238 6.21 18.94 9.10
N ILE A 239 5.81 18.76 7.83
CA ILE A 239 6.07 17.61 7.00
C ILE A 239 6.56 18.02 5.61
N PHE A 240 7.24 17.12 4.92
CA PHE A 240 7.60 17.29 3.50
C PHE A 240 6.75 16.35 2.64
N VAL A 241 6.13 16.88 1.58
CA VAL A 241 5.24 16.11 0.71
C VAL A 241 5.80 16.00 -0.70
N ILE A 242 5.90 14.78 -1.20
CA ILE A 242 6.24 14.46 -2.59
C ILE A 242 5.00 13.94 -3.28
N ARG A 243 4.62 14.56 -4.39
CA ARG A 243 3.45 14.16 -5.19
C ARG A 243 3.72 14.31 -6.68
N PRO A 244 3.06 13.54 -7.55
CA PRO A 244 3.17 13.77 -8.98
C PRO A 244 2.66 15.16 -9.35
N PRO A 245 3.31 15.87 -10.30
CA PRO A 245 2.90 17.22 -10.69
C PRO A 245 1.53 17.24 -11.38
N GLU A 246 1.16 16.13 -12.02
CA GLU A 246 -0.12 15.95 -12.71
C GLU A 246 -0.63 14.50 -12.54
N ALA A 247 -1.85 14.23 -12.97
CA ALA A 247 -2.41 12.88 -12.94
C ALA A 247 -1.57 11.93 -13.80
N LEU A 248 -1.15 10.79 -13.21
CA LEU A 248 -0.23 9.86 -13.87
C LEU A 248 -0.83 9.13 -15.07
N ASN A 249 -2.15 9.22 -15.31
CA ASN A 249 -2.86 8.54 -16.40
C ASN A 249 -2.56 7.02 -16.49
N ILE A 250 -2.20 6.40 -15.39
CA ILE A 250 -1.94 4.97 -15.27
C ILE A 250 -3.23 4.31 -14.77
N PRO A 251 -3.78 3.33 -15.51
CA PRO A 251 -4.94 2.58 -15.02
C PRO A 251 -4.59 1.91 -13.68
N SER A 252 -5.56 1.89 -12.77
CA SER A 252 -5.36 1.27 -11.45
C SER A 252 -5.33 -0.27 -11.52
N VAL A 253 -5.80 -0.83 -12.65
CA VAL A 253 -5.77 -2.28 -12.93
C VAL A 253 -5.58 -2.49 -14.43
#